data_9e2363c6294f7489647c7a37c2d32efe
#
_entry.id   9e2363c6294f7489647c7a37c2d32efe
#
_cell.length_a   1.000
_cell.length_b   1.000
_cell.length_c   1.000
_cell.angle_alpha   90.00
_cell.angle_beta   90.00
_cell.angle_gamma   90.00
#
_symmetry.space_group_name_H-M   'P 1'
#
loop_
_entity.id
_entity.type
_entity.pdbx_description
1 polymer ?
#
loop_
_entity_poly.entity_id
_entity_poly.type
_entity_poly.pdbx_seq_one_letter_code
_entity_poly.pdbx_strand_id
1 'polypeptide(L)'
;MKIIVDIDGTICTQQKSGEYEKAQPIQSMIDRINKYYDEGHYVTYWTARGSASGMDHSVLTEKQLKVWGCKYHELKMNKPAYDLWIDDKSENPTK
;
A
#
# COMPACT_ATOMS: atom_id res chain seq x y z
N MET A 1 -11.17 -12.08 -5.86
CA MET A 1 -11.00 -11.93 -4.39
C MET A 1 -10.58 -10.50 -4.07
N LYS A 2 -10.70 -10.10 -2.83
CA LYS A 2 -10.26 -8.77 -2.41
C LYS A 2 -8.86 -8.87 -1.85
N ILE A 3 -7.96 -8.04 -2.37
CA ILE A 3 -6.55 -8.05 -1.99
C ILE A 3 -6.22 -6.70 -1.39
N ILE A 4 -5.67 -6.70 -0.18
CA ILE A 4 -5.24 -5.48 0.49
C ILE A 4 -3.72 -5.48 0.53
N VAL A 5 -3.11 -4.41 0.04
CA VAL A 5 -1.67 -4.31 -0.15
C VAL A 5 -1.13 -3.11 0.60
N ASP A 6 -0.09 -3.33 1.38
CA ASP A 6 0.65 -2.25 2.02
C ASP A 6 1.50 -1.51 0.98
N ILE A 7 1.89 -0.31 1.27
CA ILE A 7 2.69 0.49 0.36
C ILE A 7 4.16 0.46 0.75
N ASP A 8 4.54 1.14 1.84
CA ASP A 8 5.94 1.24 2.23
C ASP A 8 6.48 -0.10 2.69
N GLY A 9 7.61 -0.49 2.12
CA GLY A 9 8.21 -1.79 2.42
C GLY A 9 7.63 -2.94 1.61
N THR A 10 6.62 -2.69 0.79
CA THR A 10 5.99 -3.73 -0.04
C THR A 10 6.13 -3.41 -1.52
N ILE A 11 5.56 -2.30 -1.98
CA ILE A 11 5.69 -1.91 -3.38
C ILE A 11 6.71 -0.80 -3.60
N CYS A 12 7.29 -0.31 -2.53
CA CYS A 12 8.35 0.70 -2.59
C CYS A 12 9.23 0.57 -1.36
N THR A 13 10.35 1.27 -1.38
CA THR A 13 11.29 1.23 -0.26
C THR A 13 10.69 1.88 0.97
N GLN A 14 11.11 1.40 2.15
CA GLN A 14 10.68 1.96 3.42
C GLN A 14 11.42 3.26 3.68
N GLN A 15 10.69 4.31 4.03
CA GLN A 15 11.28 5.60 4.33
C GLN A 15 10.93 6.04 5.74
N LYS A 16 11.69 6.99 6.27
CA LYS A 16 11.36 7.61 7.54
C LYS A 16 10.08 8.43 7.38
N SER A 17 9.35 8.57 8.47
CA SER A 17 8.15 9.39 8.45
C SER A 17 8.47 10.79 7.93
N GLY A 18 7.67 11.26 6.99
CA GLY A 18 7.87 12.58 6.41
C GLY A 18 8.80 12.61 5.21
N GLU A 19 9.40 11.48 4.85
CA GLU A 19 10.30 11.40 3.68
C GLU A 19 9.74 10.51 2.59
N TYR A 20 8.44 10.37 2.52
CA TYR A 20 7.80 9.46 1.56
C TYR A 20 8.08 9.81 0.11
N GLU A 21 8.37 11.07 -0.17
CA GLU A 21 8.70 11.49 -1.54
C GLU A 21 10.00 10.85 -2.03
N LYS A 22 10.83 10.32 -1.13
CA LYS A 22 12.08 9.67 -1.49
C LYS A 22 11.93 8.18 -1.78
N ALA A 23 10.73 7.64 -1.60
CA ALA A 23 10.50 6.22 -1.81
C ALA A 23 10.74 5.84 -3.26
N GLN A 24 11.38 4.67 -3.46
CA GLN A 24 11.66 4.14 -4.78
C GLN A 24 10.77 2.92 -5.03
N PRO A 25 10.20 2.79 -6.22
CA PRO A 25 9.29 1.68 -6.50
C PRO A 25 10.04 0.35 -6.58
N ILE A 26 9.38 -0.70 -6.12
CA ILE A 26 9.85 -2.08 -6.30
C ILE A 26 9.02 -2.65 -7.42
N GLN A 27 9.54 -2.54 -8.65
CA GLN A 27 8.76 -2.80 -9.84
C GLN A 27 8.24 -4.24 -9.90
N SER A 28 9.03 -5.20 -9.43
CA SER A 28 8.61 -6.60 -9.44
C SER A 28 7.34 -6.81 -8.62
N MET A 29 7.22 -6.12 -7.49
CA MET A 29 6.02 -6.23 -6.66
C MET A 29 4.84 -5.50 -7.29
N ILE A 30 5.10 -4.33 -7.85
CA ILE A 30 4.05 -3.58 -8.54
C ILE A 30 3.48 -4.40 -9.69
N ASP A 31 4.35 -5.02 -10.48
CA ASP A 31 3.91 -5.86 -11.60
C ASP A 31 3.07 -7.03 -11.12
N ARG A 32 3.44 -7.62 -9.99
CA ARG A 32 2.71 -8.74 -9.42
C ARG A 32 1.30 -8.31 -8.98
N ILE A 33 1.20 -7.17 -8.33
CA ILE A 33 -0.10 -6.67 -7.89
C ILE A 33 -0.95 -6.27 -9.11
N ASN A 34 -0.34 -5.66 -10.11
CA ASN A 34 -1.04 -5.29 -11.33
C ASN A 34 -1.60 -6.53 -12.04
N LYS A 35 -0.88 -7.64 -11.97
CA LYS A 35 -1.37 -8.89 -12.55
C LYS A 35 -2.64 -9.34 -11.85
N TYR A 36 -2.69 -9.24 -10.52
CA TYR A 36 -3.92 -9.57 -9.79
C TYR A 36 -5.07 -8.66 -10.22
N TYR A 37 -4.80 -7.39 -10.40
CA TYR A 37 -5.81 -6.45 -10.88
C TYR A 37 -6.33 -6.90 -12.26
N ASP A 38 -5.42 -7.24 -13.16
CA ASP A 38 -5.80 -7.65 -14.52
C ASP A 38 -6.57 -8.96 -14.53
N GLU A 39 -6.37 -9.80 -13.51
CA GLU A 39 -7.07 -11.08 -13.40
C GLU A 39 -8.45 -10.93 -12.75
N GLY A 40 -8.87 -9.71 -12.45
CA GLY A 40 -10.21 -9.46 -11.94
C GLY A 40 -10.32 -9.37 -10.43
N HIS A 41 -9.21 -9.37 -9.71
CA HIS A 41 -9.25 -9.22 -8.25
C HIS A 41 -9.43 -7.75 -7.89
N TYR A 42 -10.12 -7.52 -6.77
CA TYR A 42 -10.33 -6.17 -6.27
C TYR A 42 -9.12 -5.78 -5.43
N VAL A 43 -8.39 -4.74 -5.86
CA VAL A 43 -7.13 -4.35 -5.22
C VAL A 43 -7.31 -3.05 -4.45
N THR A 44 -6.93 -3.08 -3.16
CA THR A 44 -6.93 -1.91 -2.29
C THR A 44 -5.51 -1.70 -1.77
N TYR A 45 -4.96 -0.51 -1.97
CA TYR A 45 -3.73 -0.10 -1.31
C TYR A 45 -4.11 0.60 0.00
N TRP A 46 -3.50 0.18 1.11
CA TRP A 46 -3.80 0.74 2.42
C TRP A 46 -2.48 1.06 3.11
N THR A 47 -2.29 2.32 3.48
CA THR A 47 -1.02 2.78 4.03
C THR A 47 -1.21 3.44 5.38
N ALA A 48 -0.17 3.32 6.22
CA ALA A 48 -0.14 3.98 7.52
C ALA A 48 0.42 5.41 7.43
N ARG A 49 0.72 5.89 6.22
CA ARG A 49 1.23 7.26 6.07
C ARG A 49 0.27 8.24 6.71
N GLY A 50 0.80 9.08 7.59
CA GLY A 50 0.01 10.09 8.28
C GLY A 50 -0.66 9.62 9.55
N SER A 51 -0.64 8.31 9.86
CA SER A 51 -1.33 7.78 11.04
C SER A 51 -0.76 8.34 12.34
N ALA A 52 0.57 8.47 12.41
CA ALA A 52 1.21 8.94 13.63
C ALA A 52 1.31 10.46 13.66
N SER A 53 1.55 11.10 12.51
CA SER A 53 1.78 12.54 12.46
C SER A 53 0.49 13.35 12.27
N GLY A 54 -0.56 12.71 11.79
CA GLY A 54 -1.80 13.40 11.46
C GLY A 54 -1.74 14.22 10.19
N MET A 55 -0.63 14.16 9.45
CA MET A 55 -0.51 14.88 8.20
C MET A 55 -1.17 14.11 7.06
N ASP A 56 -1.77 14.86 6.13
CA ASP A 56 -2.43 14.24 4.98
C ASP A 56 -1.41 14.02 3.86
N HIS A 57 -1.11 12.76 3.60
CA HIS A 57 -0.19 12.36 2.53
C HIS A 57 -0.92 11.77 1.32
N SER A 58 -2.25 11.95 1.25
CA SER A 58 -3.02 11.31 0.19
C SER A 58 -2.64 11.79 -1.21
N VAL A 59 -2.44 13.08 -1.38
CA VAL A 59 -2.09 13.63 -2.69
C VAL A 59 -0.77 13.08 -3.19
N LEU A 60 0.25 13.08 -2.33
CA LEU A 60 1.55 12.52 -2.68
C LEU A 60 1.44 11.04 -2.99
N THR A 61 0.70 10.30 -2.17
CA THR A 61 0.57 8.86 -2.35
C THR A 61 -0.12 8.52 -3.66
N GLU A 62 -1.21 9.21 -3.98
CA GLU A 62 -1.90 9.00 -5.25
C GLU A 62 -0.99 9.31 -6.43
N LYS A 63 -0.21 10.36 -6.34
CA LYS A 63 0.71 10.74 -7.41
C LYS A 63 1.77 9.66 -7.60
N GLN A 64 2.33 9.14 -6.51
CA GLN A 64 3.34 8.08 -6.59
C GLN A 64 2.76 6.83 -7.23
N LEU A 65 1.59 6.40 -6.80
CA LEU A 65 0.97 5.21 -7.36
C LEU A 65 0.73 5.38 -8.86
N LYS A 66 0.32 6.56 -9.28
CA LYS A 66 0.09 6.85 -10.69
C LYS A 66 1.41 6.82 -11.48
N VAL A 67 2.43 7.47 -10.96
CA VAL A 67 3.74 7.54 -11.63
C VAL A 67 4.36 6.14 -11.74
N TRP A 68 4.18 5.32 -10.72
CA TRP A 68 4.74 3.96 -10.70
C TRP A 68 3.90 2.97 -11.52
N GLY A 69 2.77 3.40 -12.06
CA GLY A 69 1.93 2.54 -12.89
C GLY A 69 1.14 1.51 -12.11
N CYS A 70 0.82 1.80 -10.85
CA CYS A 70 0.04 0.90 -10.01
C CYS A 70 -1.43 0.90 -10.43
N LYS A 71 -2.01 -0.29 -10.52
CA LYS A 71 -3.43 -0.45 -10.83
C LYS A 71 -4.16 -0.86 -9.56
N TYR A 72 -5.22 -0.16 -9.21
CA TYR A 72 -5.97 -0.46 -8.00
C TYR A 72 -7.37 0.11 -8.09
N HIS A 73 -8.24 -0.38 -7.20
CA HIS A 73 -9.63 0.09 -7.14
C HIS A 73 -9.81 1.11 -6.02
N GLU A 74 -9.03 0.98 -4.95
CA GLU A 74 -9.23 1.83 -3.78
C GLU A 74 -7.89 2.14 -3.12
N LEU A 75 -7.76 3.35 -2.60
CA LEU A 75 -6.62 3.75 -1.78
C LEU A 75 -7.14 4.18 -0.42
N LYS A 76 -6.65 3.54 0.63
CA LYS A 76 -7.01 3.89 2.01
C LYS A 76 -5.78 4.42 2.74
N MET A 77 -5.98 5.52 3.45
CA MET A 77 -4.94 6.14 4.26
C MET A 77 -5.14 5.78 5.73
N ASN A 78 -4.18 6.16 6.55
CA ASN A 78 -4.27 6.07 8.02
C ASN A 78 -4.53 4.66 8.52
N LYS A 79 -3.84 3.68 7.93
CA LYS A 79 -3.89 2.31 8.42
C LYS A 79 -3.38 2.29 9.86
N PRO A 80 -4.13 1.67 10.79
CA PRO A 80 -3.66 1.61 12.18
C PRO A 80 -2.34 0.87 12.28
N ALA A 81 -1.47 1.35 13.17
CA ALA A 81 -0.18 0.72 13.41
C ALA A 81 -0.35 -0.31 14.51
N TYR A 82 -0.33 -1.57 14.17
CA TYR A 82 -0.41 -2.67 15.12
C TYR A 82 0.85 -3.49 15.08
N ASP A 83 1.25 -4.00 16.23
CA ASP A 83 2.30 -5.00 16.27
C ASP A 83 1.79 -6.33 15.72
N LEU A 84 0.49 -6.58 15.93
CA LEU A 84 -0.11 -7.81 15.47
C LEU A 84 -1.55 -7.52 15.08
N TRP A 85 -1.94 -7.91 13.88
CA TRP A 85 -3.30 -7.75 13.39
C TRP A 85 -3.85 -9.13 13.06
N ILE A 86 -4.90 -9.53 13.77
CA ILE A 86 -5.55 -10.80 13.53
C ILE A 86 -7.03 -10.56 13.30
N ASP A 87 -7.54 -11.00 12.14
CA ASP A 87 -8.97 -11.05 11.91
C ASP A 87 -9.25 -12.12 10.85
N ASP A 88 -10.51 -12.29 10.53
CA ASP A 88 -10.95 -13.38 9.64
C ASP A 88 -10.33 -13.34 8.27
N LYS A 89 -9.90 -12.18 7.83
CA LYS A 89 -9.51 -11.99 6.43
C LYS A 89 -8.07 -11.59 6.24
N SER A 90 -7.48 -10.90 7.19
CA SER A 90 -6.11 -10.45 7.03
C SER A 90 -5.11 -11.33 7.70
N GLU A 91 -5.58 -12.27 8.49
CA GLU A 91 -4.64 -13.13 9.03
C GLU A 91 -4.08 -13.98 8.00
N ASN A 92 -2.99 -13.96 7.87
CA ASN A 92 -2.49 -14.63 7.00
C ASN A 92 -1.84 -15.62 7.41
N PRO A 93 -2.10 -16.29 7.17
CA PRO A 93 -1.48 -17.25 7.52
C PRO A 93 -0.30 -17.15 7.03
N THR A 94 -0.23 -16.35 7.03
CA THR A 94 0.63 -16.25 6.72
C THR A 94 1.17 -16.74 6.93
N LYS A 95 0.58 -16.61 7.03
CA LYS A 95 0.77 -17.42 7.47
C LYS A 95 1.44 -17.83 6.86
#